data_745d70d3e057ef492fb3d8e0fccaced4
#
_entry.id   745d70d3e057ef492fb3d8e0fccaced4
#
_cell.length_a   1.000
_cell.length_b   1.000
_cell.length_c   1.000
_cell.angle_alpha   90.00
_cell.angle_beta   90.00
_cell.angle_gamma   90.00
#
_symmetry.space_group_name_H-M   'P 1'
#
loop_
_entity.id
_entity.type
_entity.pdbx_description
1 polymer ?
#
loop_
_entity_poly.entity_id
_entity_poly.type
_entity_poly.pdbx_seq_one_letter_code
_entity_poly.pdbx_strand_id
1 'polypeptide(L)'
;MTKVFSIVPVSQEPFIITWDLGRRCNYDCSYCPAHRHDNFSPHAGLEELKNTAEFLFEYISIIAEQRVNKNFDVSFTGGEPTVNPKFIEFSKYIKSEYTTRFSDKFNLRLDLTTNGAMSQKIADAVIENFDHVTVSYHVEANDKLRELVLERVKQFKDSSIGVKVNVMMHYQHFDHCIDICSKLTDYGVKFIPRTIGDDPGSRSSQAHLYTDDQKQWLNDQWGVAVTPTTRPCCGGRTFGVCSSSGTSETKVILDREFQGWHCSVNWYFLHIEQQTGLVYHHQTCQATLDNKRGSIGSLTNTQEILATINTHIENKTMPLIVCPNKLCGCGLCTPKSKFRHNLLKVMPKVVRDVSIFSVG
;
A
#
# COMPACT_ATOMS: atom_id res chain seq x y z
N MET A 1 3.55 -10.79 -30.73
CA MET A 1 2.37 -10.15 -30.11
C MET A 1 2.82 -9.28 -28.96
N THR A 2 2.39 -8.05 -28.94
CA THR A 2 2.74 -7.09 -27.89
C THR A 2 1.88 -7.40 -26.66
N LYS A 3 2.51 -7.77 -25.54
CA LYS A 3 1.77 -8.11 -24.33
C LYS A 3 1.52 -6.84 -23.51
N VAL A 4 0.26 -6.54 -23.24
CA VAL A 4 -0.20 -5.49 -22.33
C VAL A 4 -0.74 -6.18 -21.08
N PHE A 5 -0.27 -5.74 -19.93
CA PHE A 5 -0.82 -6.22 -18.65
C PHE A 5 -2.01 -5.37 -18.20
N SER A 6 -1.81 -4.07 -18.15
CA SER A 6 -2.86 -3.12 -17.81
C SER A 6 -2.57 -1.76 -18.44
N ILE A 7 -3.61 -1.01 -18.68
CA ILE A 7 -3.54 0.40 -19.05
C ILE A 7 -4.53 1.12 -18.14
N VAL A 8 -3.99 1.96 -17.29
CA VAL A 8 -4.77 2.74 -16.31
C VAL A 8 -4.49 4.21 -16.59
N PRO A 9 -5.52 5.01 -16.92
CA PRO A 9 -5.38 6.45 -17.06
C PRO A 9 -4.97 7.10 -15.72
N VAL A 10 -3.94 7.93 -15.72
CA VAL A 10 -3.48 8.66 -14.52
C VAL A 10 -4.57 9.56 -13.97
N SER A 11 -5.45 10.07 -14.85
CA SER A 11 -6.57 10.94 -14.48
C SER A 11 -7.65 10.26 -13.65
N GLN A 12 -7.74 8.93 -13.63
CA GLN A 12 -8.82 8.20 -12.97
C GLN A 12 -8.47 7.70 -11.58
N GLU A 13 -7.18 7.55 -11.28
CA GLU A 13 -6.75 6.89 -10.05
C GLU A 13 -6.07 7.87 -9.08
N PRO A 14 -6.26 7.71 -7.76
CA PRO A 14 -5.51 8.48 -6.78
C PRO A 14 -4.01 8.14 -6.85
N PHE A 15 -3.17 9.06 -6.39
CA PHE A 15 -1.77 8.75 -6.11
C PHE A 15 -1.67 8.14 -4.71
N ILE A 16 -1.02 7.00 -4.60
CA ILE A 16 -0.93 6.24 -3.36
C ILE A 16 0.45 6.41 -2.76
N ILE A 17 0.50 6.80 -1.50
CA ILE A 17 1.72 6.88 -0.73
C ILE A 17 1.63 5.86 0.42
N THR A 18 2.64 5.00 0.53
CA THR A 18 2.79 4.13 1.70
C THR A 18 3.99 4.64 2.49
N TRP A 19 3.77 4.93 3.77
CA TRP A 19 4.81 5.39 4.66
C TRP A 19 4.96 4.42 5.83
N ASP A 20 6.05 3.64 5.80
CA ASP A 20 6.44 2.76 6.89
C ASP A 20 7.10 3.60 7.99
N LEU A 21 6.41 3.79 9.13
CA LEU A 21 6.89 4.64 10.24
C LEU A 21 8.01 4.00 11.07
N GLY A 22 8.28 2.71 10.86
CA GLY A 22 9.33 1.97 11.54
C GLY A 22 9.01 0.48 11.63
N ARG A 23 9.91 -0.29 12.23
CA ARG A 23 9.77 -1.75 12.36
C ARG A 23 9.17 -2.18 13.69
N ARG A 24 9.26 -1.33 14.73
CA ARG A 24 8.83 -1.74 16.05
C ARG A 24 7.36 -2.10 16.09
N CYS A 25 7.05 -3.25 16.71
CA CYS A 25 5.71 -3.79 16.85
C CYS A 25 5.52 -4.31 18.27
N ASN A 26 4.29 -4.28 18.76
CA ASN A 26 3.88 -4.89 20.03
C ASN A 26 3.34 -6.32 19.86
N TYR A 27 3.35 -6.86 18.63
CA TYR A 27 3.05 -8.26 18.31
C TYR A 27 4.29 -8.96 17.77
N ASP A 28 4.33 -10.28 17.94
CA ASP A 28 5.36 -11.17 17.41
C ASP A 28 4.69 -12.30 16.62
N CYS A 29 4.02 -11.94 15.53
CA CYS A 29 3.29 -12.89 14.69
C CYS A 29 4.26 -13.79 13.93
N SER A 30 4.07 -15.11 14.03
CA SER A 30 4.95 -16.14 13.44
C SER A 30 5.14 -16.03 11.92
N TYR A 31 4.17 -15.45 11.24
CA TYR A 31 4.16 -15.28 9.77
C TYR A 31 4.59 -13.89 9.32
N CYS A 32 4.91 -12.99 10.25
CA CYS A 32 5.41 -11.67 9.87
C CYS A 32 6.90 -11.76 9.49
N PRO A 33 7.30 -11.27 8.32
CA PRO A 33 8.71 -11.33 7.93
C PRO A 33 9.61 -10.57 8.91
N ALA A 34 10.68 -11.21 9.36
CA ALA A 34 11.60 -10.66 10.36
C ALA A 34 12.24 -9.30 9.96
N HIS A 35 12.32 -9.00 8.67
CA HIS A 35 12.83 -7.70 8.20
C HIS A 35 11.79 -6.58 8.29
N ARG A 36 10.52 -6.88 8.59
CA ARG A 36 9.43 -5.90 8.65
C ARG A 36 9.02 -5.52 10.05
N HIS A 37 9.29 -6.35 11.03
CA HIS A 37 8.95 -6.05 12.41
C HIS A 37 10.01 -6.54 13.38
N ASP A 38 10.14 -5.88 14.49
CA ASP A 38 10.90 -6.27 15.67
C ASP A 38 10.34 -5.53 16.90
N ASN A 39 10.88 -5.81 18.08
CA ASN A 39 10.49 -5.15 19.32
C ASN A 39 11.60 -4.26 19.91
N PHE A 40 12.68 -4.03 19.19
CA PHE A 40 13.88 -3.32 19.69
C PHE A 40 14.32 -2.13 18.82
N SER A 41 13.91 -2.04 17.56
CA SER A 41 14.27 -0.91 16.70
C SER A 41 13.86 0.43 17.33
N PRO A 42 14.66 1.47 17.18
CA PRO A 42 14.30 2.79 17.68
C PRO A 42 13.07 3.33 16.96
N HIS A 43 12.27 4.12 17.66
CA HIS A 43 11.22 4.90 17.04
C HIS A 43 11.80 6.14 16.38
N ALA A 44 11.26 6.52 15.23
CA ALA A 44 11.54 7.82 14.65
C ALA A 44 11.10 8.95 15.58
N GLY A 45 11.93 9.97 15.72
CA GLY A 45 11.64 11.16 16.51
C GLY A 45 10.58 12.06 15.85
N LEU A 46 9.95 12.94 16.64
CA LEU A 46 8.91 13.83 16.12
C LEU A 46 9.43 14.75 15.01
N GLU A 47 10.58 15.35 15.19
CA GLU A 47 11.17 16.27 14.20
C GLU A 47 11.58 15.52 12.92
N GLU A 48 12.06 14.30 13.05
CA GLU A 48 12.36 13.44 11.90
C GLU A 48 11.09 13.13 11.09
N LEU A 49 10.00 12.78 11.77
CA LEU A 49 8.69 12.54 11.13
C LEU A 49 8.12 13.80 10.48
N LYS A 50 8.28 14.97 11.12
CA LYS A 50 7.87 16.26 10.55
C LYS A 50 8.66 16.61 9.30
N ASN A 51 9.98 16.45 9.31
CA ASN A 51 10.82 16.70 8.15
C ASN A 51 10.43 15.82 6.96
N THR A 52 10.10 14.54 7.24
CA THR A 52 9.59 13.62 6.21
C THR A 52 8.20 14.05 5.71
N ALA A 53 7.33 14.57 6.58
CA ALA A 53 6.02 15.10 6.19
C ALA A 53 6.16 16.34 5.29
N GLU A 54 7.07 17.26 5.58
CA GLU A 54 7.35 18.42 4.72
C GLU A 54 7.81 17.98 3.33
N PHE A 55 8.78 17.05 3.26
CA PHE A 55 9.18 16.45 1.99
C PHE A 55 7.98 15.85 1.24
N LEU A 56 7.13 15.10 1.94
CA LEU A 56 5.95 14.49 1.35
C LEU A 56 4.98 15.52 0.77
N PHE A 57 4.70 16.62 1.49
CA PHE A 57 3.83 17.68 1.01
C PHE A 57 4.40 18.41 -0.20
N GLU A 58 5.70 18.68 -0.21
CA GLU A 58 6.39 19.27 -1.38
C GLU A 58 6.30 18.33 -2.58
N TYR A 59 6.61 17.02 -2.39
CA TYR A 59 6.51 16.01 -3.44
C TYR A 59 5.09 15.91 -4.02
N ILE A 60 4.07 15.84 -3.13
CA ILE A 60 2.67 15.80 -3.54
C ILE A 60 2.30 17.05 -4.33
N SER A 61 2.72 18.23 -3.89
CA SER A 61 2.44 19.50 -4.57
C SER A 61 2.96 19.51 -6.00
N ILE A 62 4.21 19.09 -6.20
CA ILE A 62 4.82 18.94 -7.53
C ILE A 62 4.03 17.99 -8.42
N ILE A 63 3.69 16.81 -7.89
CA ILE A 63 2.93 15.80 -8.65
C ILE A 63 1.49 16.26 -8.93
N ALA A 64 0.84 16.96 -7.99
CA ALA A 64 -0.52 17.44 -8.13
C ALA A 64 -0.69 18.46 -9.27
N GLU A 65 0.31 19.29 -9.52
CA GLU A 65 0.31 20.24 -10.65
C GLU A 65 0.26 19.53 -12.00
N GLN A 66 0.77 18.31 -12.07
CA GLN A 66 0.88 17.52 -13.29
C GLN A 66 -0.31 16.55 -13.51
N ARG A 67 -1.24 16.48 -12.57
CA ARG A 67 -2.35 15.51 -12.58
C ARG A 67 -3.70 16.20 -12.67
N VAL A 68 -4.61 15.63 -13.44
CA VAL A 68 -6.03 16.01 -13.43
C VAL A 68 -6.68 15.51 -12.14
N ASN A 69 -6.45 14.26 -11.77
CA ASN A 69 -6.90 13.70 -10.49
C ASN A 69 -5.91 14.10 -9.38
N LYS A 70 -6.33 15.02 -8.53
CA LYS A 70 -5.57 15.54 -7.39
C LYS A 70 -5.87 14.82 -6.08
N ASN A 71 -6.32 13.57 -6.12
CA ASN A 71 -6.56 12.76 -4.95
C ASN A 71 -5.29 11.98 -4.58
N PHE A 72 -4.88 12.10 -3.33
CA PHE A 72 -3.71 11.44 -2.75
C PHE A 72 -4.13 10.65 -1.51
N ASP A 73 -3.70 9.39 -1.45
CA ASP A 73 -3.95 8.50 -0.32
C ASP A 73 -2.63 8.22 0.39
N VAL A 74 -2.45 8.71 1.61
CA VAL A 74 -1.29 8.41 2.45
C VAL A 74 -1.65 7.34 3.46
N SER A 75 -1.03 6.18 3.35
CA SER A 75 -1.23 5.04 4.24
C SER A 75 -0.04 4.86 5.16
N PHE A 76 -0.22 5.12 6.43
CA PHE A 76 0.78 4.86 7.46
C PHE A 76 0.76 3.38 7.84
N THR A 77 1.94 2.77 7.85
CA THR A 77 2.13 1.35 8.15
C THR A 77 3.52 1.12 8.78
N GLY A 78 4.00 -0.10 8.78
CA GLY A 78 5.29 -0.51 9.32
C GLY A 78 5.13 -1.73 10.21
N GLY A 79 5.86 -1.81 11.31
CA GLY A 79 5.58 -2.78 12.37
C GLY A 79 4.21 -2.49 12.97
N GLU A 80 4.14 -1.64 13.98
CA GLU A 80 2.88 -1.07 14.47
C GLU A 80 3.04 0.46 14.66
N PRO A 81 2.44 1.30 13.82
CA PRO A 81 2.60 2.75 13.90
C PRO A 81 2.24 3.34 15.26
N THR A 82 1.21 2.79 15.90
CA THR A 82 0.64 3.34 17.13
C THR A 82 1.51 3.12 18.38
N VAL A 83 2.55 2.29 18.30
CA VAL A 83 3.50 2.11 19.42
C VAL A 83 4.55 3.22 19.48
N ASN A 84 4.67 4.05 18.44
CA ASN A 84 5.56 5.19 18.48
C ASN A 84 5.05 6.21 19.51
N PRO A 85 5.85 6.59 20.54
CA PRO A 85 5.42 7.55 21.57
C PRO A 85 5.01 8.93 21.02
N LYS A 86 5.46 9.23 19.81
CA LYS A 86 5.18 10.50 19.12
C LYS A 86 4.01 10.42 18.14
N PHE A 87 3.36 9.26 18.04
CA PHE A 87 2.28 9.04 17.08
C PHE A 87 1.15 10.07 17.16
N ILE A 88 0.67 10.37 18.39
CA ILE A 88 -0.42 11.33 18.58
C ILE A 88 0.01 12.75 18.16
N GLU A 89 1.19 13.20 18.59
CA GLU A 89 1.70 14.52 18.25
C GLU A 89 1.90 14.65 16.73
N PHE A 90 2.44 13.59 16.12
CA PHE A 90 2.67 13.52 14.68
C PHE A 90 1.36 13.49 13.87
N SER A 91 0.37 12.70 14.28
CA SER A 91 -0.91 12.63 13.56
C SER A 91 -1.66 13.96 13.57
N LYS A 92 -1.62 14.70 14.68
CA LYS A 92 -2.14 16.06 14.78
C LYS A 92 -1.39 17.04 13.87
N TYR A 93 -0.06 16.96 13.88
CA TYR A 93 0.78 17.80 13.04
C TYR A 93 0.44 17.63 11.56
N ILE A 94 0.45 16.40 11.04
CA ILE A 94 0.22 16.17 9.60
C ILE A 94 -1.19 16.60 9.16
N LYS A 95 -2.22 16.37 9.99
CA LYS A 95 -3.59 16.82 9.71
C LYS A 95 -3.70 18.34 9.70
N SER A 96 -3.08 19.02 10.68
CA SER A 96 -3.05 20.47 10.79
C SER A 96 -2.33 21.12 9.61
N GLU A 97 -1.12 20.64 9.27
CA GLU A 97 -0.33 21.14 8.15
C GLU A 97 -1.06 21.01 6.82
N TYR A 98 -1.65 19.82 6.58
CA TYR A 98 -2.46 19.63 5.38
C TYR A 98 -3.61 20.63 5.32
N THR A 99 -4.39 20.73 6.40
CA THR A 99 -5.59 21.59 6.43
C THR A 99 -5.24 23.06 6.23
N THR A 100 -4.12 23.52 6.81
CA THR A 100 -3.73 24.94 6.82
C THR A 100 -3.03 25.36 5.52
N ARG A 101 -2.22 24.49 4.91
CA ARG A 101 -1.31 24.88 3.83
C ARG A 101 -1.60 24.27 2.47
N PHE A 102 -2.34 23.16 2.42
CA PHE A 102 -2.41 22.33 1.20
C PHE A 102 -3.82 21.92 0.78
N SER A 103 -4.84 22.13 1.61
CA SER A 103 -6.22 21.68 1.35
C SER A 103 -6.86 22.33 0.11
N ASP A 104 -6.35 23.47 -0.34
CA ASP A 104 -6.77 24.14 -1.57
C ASP A 104 -6.06 23.63 -2.83
N LYS A 105 -4.95 22.89 -2.66
CA LYS A 105 -4.09 22.43 -3.76
C LYS A 105 -4.41 21.00 -4.21
N PHE A 106 -4.71 20.12 -3.25
CA PHE A 106 -5.01 18.71 -3.51
C PHE A 106 -5.87 18.09 -2.39
N ASN A 107 -6.54 17.00 -2.70
CA ASN A 107 -7.29 16.22 -1.73
C ASN A 107 -6.40 15.14 -1.12
N LEU A 108 -6.19 15.18 0.19
CA LEU A 108 -5.42 14.19 0.92
C LEU A 108 -6.36 13.34 1.78
N ARG A 109 -6.21 12.02 1.68
CA ARG A 109 -6.81 11.06 2.58
C ARG A 109 -5.73 10.40 3.42
N LEU A 110 -5.87 10.45 4.73
CA LEU A 110 -4.97 9.82 5.68
C LEU A 110 -5.53 8.46 6.11
N ASP A 111 -4.83 7.40 5.75
CA ASP A 111 -5.15 6.00 6.09
C ASP A 111 -4.15 5.48 7.12
N LEU A 112 -4.62 4.75 8.12
CA LEU A 112 -3.79 4.02 9.08
C LEU A 112 -3.97 2.51 8.90
N THR A 113 -2.87 1.76 8.81
CA THR A 113 -2.87 0.30 8.95
C THR A 113 -2.26 -0.05 10.30
N THR A 114 -3.01 -0.75 11.14
CA THR A 114 -2.66 -1.05 12.55
C THR A 114 -3.13 -2.46 12.93
N ASN A 115 -2.51 -3.06 13.93
CA ASN A 115 -3.01 -4.28 14.55
C ASN A 115 -4.20 -4.01 15.52
N GLY A 116 -4.52 -2.74 15.77
CA GLY A 116 -5.66 -2.32 16.59
C GLY A 116 -5.47 -2.42 18.12
N ALA A 117 -4.37 -2.98 18.59
CA ALA A 117 -4.10 -3.09 20.03
C ALA A 117 -3.54 -1.79 20.59
N MET A 118 -4.40 -0.80 20.73
CA MET A 118 -4.05 0.54 21.16
C MET A 118 -4.88 1.02 22.35
N SER A 119 -4.31 1.97 23.11
CA SER A 119 -5.03 2.62 24.22
C SER A 119 -6.20 3.49 23.71
N GLN A 120 -7.15 3.81 24.60
CA GLN A 120 -8.26 4.71 24.27
C GLN A 120 -7.76 6.05 23.74
N LYS A 121 -6.76 6.65 24.39
CA LYS A 121 -6.18 7.93 23.96
C LYS A 121 -5.64 7.90 22.52
N ILE A 122 -5.05 6.78 22.10
CA ILE A 122 -4.55 6.61 20.72
C ILE A 122 -5.74 6.42 19.77
N ALA A 123 -6.73 5.62 20.14
CA ALA A 123 -7.93 5.42 19.33
C ALA A 123 -8.68 6.73 19.06
N ASP A 124 -8.82 7.58 20.09
CA ASP A 124 -9.43 8.90 19.96
C ASP A 124 -8.63 9.80 19.00
N ALA A 125 -7.30 9.78 19.09
CA ALA A 125 -6.45 10.53 18.16
C ALA A 125 -6.54 9.98 16.72
N VAL A 126 -6.74 8.67 16.53
CA VAL A 126 -6.99 8.08 15.21
C VAL A 126 -8.31 8.59 14.64
N ILE A 127 -9.39 8.60 15.44
CA ILE A 127 -10.70 9.12 15.03
C ILE A 127 -10.61 10.59 14.62
N GLU A 128 -9.84 11.38 15.37
CA GLU A 128 -9.70 12.82 15.14
C GLU A 128 -8.90 13.15 13.87
N ASN A 129 -7.83 12.39 13.58
CA ASN A 129 -6.82 12.81 12.62
C ASN A 129 -6.76 11.97 11.34
N PHE A 130 -7.44 10.83 11.27
CA PHE A 130 -7.46 9.96 10.09
C PHE A 130 -8.83 9.91 9.44
N ASP A 131 -8.84 9.64 8.14
CA ASP A 131 -10.06 9.49 7.36
C ASP A 131 -10.48 8.01 7.24
N HIS A 132 -9.51 7.09 7.39
CA HIS A 132 -9.76 5.66 7.30
C HIS A 132 -8.75 4.86 8.13
N VAL A 133 -9.21 3.75 8.72
CA VAL A 133 -8.36 2.79 9.43
C VAL A 133 -8.55 1.38 8.86
N THR A 134 -7.44 0.72 8.58
CA THR A 134 -7.40 -0.71 8.27
C THR A 134 -6.84 -1.45 9.47
N VAL A 135 -7.68 -2.21 10.15
CA VAL A 135 -7.26 -3.03 11.28
C VAL A 135 -6.86 -4.42 10.78
N SER A 136 -5.66 -4.86 11.11
CA SER A 136 -5.21 -6.23 10.85
C SER A 136 -5.49 -7.09 12.08
N TYR A 137 -6.47 -7.99 11.99
CA TYR A 137 -6.78 -8.91 13.08
C TYR A 137 -5.87 -10.12 13.03
N HIS A 138 -5.10 -10.32 14.11
CA HIS A 138 -4.10 -11.38 14.25
C HIS A 138 -4.56 -12.38 15.32
N VAL A 139 -4.89 -13.58 14.91
CA VAL A 139 -5.40 -14.64 15.81
C VAL A 139 -4.36 -15.12 16.84
N GLU A 140 -3.07 -14.96 16.57
CA GLU A 140 -1.97 -15.33 17.47
C GLU A 140 -1.84 -14.36 18.68
N ALA A 141 -2.47 -13.19 18.62
CA ALA A 141 -2.55 -12.32 19.79
C ALA A 141 -3.33 -13.02 20.93
N ASN A 142 -2.99 -12.71 22.17
CA ASN A 142 -3.72 -13.25 23.33
C ASN A 142 -5.16 -12.75 23.36
N ASP A 143 -6.02 -13.48 24.09
CA ASP A 143 -7.47 -13.22 24.16
C ASP A 143 -7.80 -11.78 24.52
N LYS A 144 -7.13 -11.24 25.54
CA LYS A 144 -7.36 -9.87 26.02
C LYS A 144 -7.07 -8.83 24.93
N LEU A 145 -6.01 -9.03 24.14
CA LEU A 145 -5.68 -8.14 23.04
C LEU A 145 -6.66 -8.31 21.89
N ARG A 146 -7.10 -9.54 21.58
CA ARG A 146 -8.12 -9.80 20.56
C ARG A 146 -9.46 -9.14 20.89
N GLU A 147 -9.89 -9.20 22.14
CA GLU A 147 -11.10 -8.52 22.62
C GLU A 147 -10.96 -7.00 22.47
N LEU A 148 -9.83 -6.43 22.94
CA LEU A 148 -9.54 -5.01 22.79
C LEU A 148 -9.59 -4.57 21.31
N VAL A 149 -9.03 -5.34 20.40
CA VAL A 149 -9.08 -5.04 18.97
C VAL A 149 -10.51 -4.96 18.45
N LEU A 150 -11.38 -5.91 18.85
CA LEU A 150 -12.78 -5.90 18.45
C LEU A 150 -13.55 -4.71 19.05
N GLU A 151 -13.24 -4.31 20.29
CA GLU A 151 -13.78 -3.08 20.88
C GLU A 151 -13.37 -1.85 20.07
N ARG A 152 -12.09 -1.74 19.67
CA ARG A 152 -11.60 -0.64 18.83
C ARG A 152 -12.25 -0.63 17.45
N VAL A 153 -12.45 -1.80 16.84
CA VAL A 153 -13.17 -1.91 15.56
C VAL A 153 -14.59 -1.38 15.66
N LYS A 154 -15.32 -1.71 16.75
CA LYS A 154 -16.66 -1.15 17.01
C LYS A 154 -16.61 0.36 17.20
N GLN A 155 -15.68 0.86 18.04
CA GLN A 155 -15.50 2.29 18.27
C GLN A 155 -15.24 3.04 16.94
N PHE A 156 -14.38 2.52 16.07
CA PHE A 156 -14.13 3.11 14.75
C PHE A 156 -15.37 3.05 13.84
N LYS A 157 -16.10 1.94 13.86
CA LYS A 157 -17.35 1.81 13.10
C LYS A 157 -18.42 2.82 13.53
N ASP A 158 -18.52 3.08 14.82
CA ASP A 158 -19.50 4.00 15.40
C ASP A 158 -19.08 5.48 15.28
N SER A 159 -17.85 5.72 14.84
CA SER A 159 -17.32 7.04 14.59
C SER A 159 -17.49 7.49 13.12
N SER A 160 -16.97 8.69 12.80
CA SER A 160 -17.03 9.27 11.44
C SER A 160 -15.98 8.73 10.48
N ILE A 161 -14.99 7.93 10.93
CA ILE A 161 -13.92 7.43 10.05
C ILE A 161 -14.32 6.13 9.36
N GLY A 162 -13.77 5.91 8.17
CA GLY A 162 -13.91 4.63 7.50
C GLY A 162 -13.14 3.51 8.22
N VAL A 163 -13.73 2.33 8.39
CA VAL A 163 -13.06 1.17 8.98
C VAL A 163 -13.15 -0.06 8.10
N LYS A 164 -12.05 -0.79 8.04
CA LYS A 164 -11.95 -2.08 7.37
C LYS A 164 -11.06 -3.01 8.19
N VAL A 165 -11.38 -4.29 8.23
CA VAL A 165 -10.59 -5.31 8.92
C VAL A 165 -9.99 -6.29 7.93
N ASN A 166 -8.67 -6.49 7.98
CA ASN A 166 -7.99 -7.60 7.35
C ASN A 166 -7.93 -8.74 8.38
N VAL A 167 -8.66 -9.82 8.19
CA VAL A 167 -8.57 -11.01 9.04
C VAL A 167 -7.45 -11.89 8.49
N MET A 168 -6.37 -12.03 9.28
CA MET A 168 -5.23 -12.87 8.89
C MET A 168 -5.60 -14.34 9.10
N MET A 169 -5.94 -15.03 8.00
CA MET A 169 -6.50 -16.39 8.01
C MET A 169 -5.41 -17.41 8.32
N HIS A 170 -5.11 -17.59 9.60
CA HIS A 170 -4.10 -18.54 10.04
C HIS A 170 -4.61 -19.97 9.88
N TYR A 171 -3.91 -20.80 9.12
CA TYR A 171 -4.36 -22.15 8.75
C TYR A 171 -4.64 -23.06 9.96
N GLN A 172 -3.88 -22.94 11.05
CA GLN A 172 -4.11 -23.72 12.28
C GLN A 172 -5.27 -23.19 13.15
N HIS A 173 -5.65 -21.92 12.97
CA HIS A 173 -6.73 -21.25 13.73
C HIS A 173 -7.85 -20.79 12.80
N PHE A 174 -8.05 -21.53 11.71
CA PHE A 174 -8.91 -21.09 10.62
C PHE A 174 -10.36 -20.90 11.04
N ASP A 175 -10.90 -21.83 11.85
CA ASP A 175 -12.28 -21.77 12.35
C ASP A 175 -12.50 -20.54 13.22
N HIS A 176 -11.54 -20.21 14.10
CA HIS A 176 -11.59 -18.97 14.85
C HIS A 176 -11.60 -17.73 13.95
N CYS A 177 -10.84 -17.75 12.86
CA CYS A 177 -10.86 -16.66 11.89
C CYS A 177 -12.22 -16.53 11.18
N ILE A 178 -12.90 -17.66 10.89
CA ILE A 178 -14.28 -17.67 10.35
C ILE A 178 -15.25 -17.02 11.36
N ASP A 179 -15.16 -17.41 12.64
CA ASP A 179 -16.00 -16.81 13.70
C ASP A 179 -15.83 -15.29 13.78
N ILE A 180 -14.59 -14.81 13.62
CA ILE A 180 -14.31 -13.38 13.58
C ILE A 180 -14.93 -12.73 12.34
N CYS A 181 -14.84 -13.35 11.18
CA CYS A 181 -15.51 -12.86 9.96
C CYS A 181 -17.03 -12.74 10.18
N SER A 182 -17.65 -13.71 10.83
CA SER A 182 -19.09 -13.69 11.17
C SER A 182 -19.42 -12.54 12.13
N LYS A 183 -18.63 -12.35 13.21
CA LYS A 183 -18.80 -11.24 14.14
C LYS A 183 -18.66 -9.88 13.46
N LEU A 184 -17.72 -9.73 12.52
CA LEU A 184 -17.55 -8.49 11.77
C LEU A 184 -18.73 -8.22 10.84
N THR A 185 -19.33 -9.28 10.27
CA THR A 185 -20.58 -9.16 9.50
C THR A 185 -21.71 -8.64 10.39
N ASP A 186 -21.88 -9.20 11.58
CA ASP A 186 -22.91 -8.78 12.54
C ASP A 186 -22.70 -7.32 12.98
N TYR A 187 -21.46 -6.87 13.07
CA TYR A 187 -21.14 -5.46 13.36
C TYR A 187 -21.33 -4.54 12.15
N GLY A 188 -21.62 -5.08 10.96
CA GLY A 188 -21.68 -4.31 9.71
C GLY A 188 -20.35 -3.69 9.31
N VAL A 189 -19.24 -4.34 9.66
CA VAL A 189 -17.88 -3.90 9.34
C VAL A 189 -17.36 -4.65 8.10
N LYS A 190 -16.84 -3.91 7.13
CA LYS A 190 -16.18 -4.51 5.98
C LYS A 190 -14.91 -5.25 6.41
N PHE A 191 -14.78 -6.49 5.99
CA PHE A 191 -13.58 -7.27 6.24
C PHE A 191 -13.04 -7.94 4.98
N ILE A 192 -11.80 -8.36 5.05
CA ILE A 192 -11.11 -9.06 3.99
C ILE A 192 -10.34 -10.23 4.61
N PRO A 193 -10.71 -11.48 4.31
CA PRO A 193 -9.92 -12.62 4.71
C PRO A 193 -8.57 -12.56 3.96
N ARG A 194 -7.46 -12.53 4.69
CA ARG A 194 -6.11 -12.47 4.13
C ARG A 194 -5.41 -13.79 4.34
N THR A 195 -5.04 -14.46 3.25
CA THR A 195 -4.16 -15.61 3.37
C THR A 195 -2.81 -15.17 3.93
N ILE A 196 -2.29 -15.96 4.85
CA ILE A 196 -0.92 -15.83 5.33
C ILE A 196 -0.01 -16.26 4.18
N GLY A 197 0.95 -15.45 3.85
CA GLY A 197 1.93 -15.72 2.83
C GLY A 197 3.33 -15.62 3.41
N ASP A 198 4.26 -16.35 2.81
CA ASP A 198 5.68 -16.07 3.02
C ASP A 198 6.00 -14.63 2.58
N ASP A 199 7.20 -14.19 2.85
CA ASP A 199 7.71 -12.86 2.52
C ASP A 199 7.06 -12.27 1.26
N PRO A 200 6.60 -11.01 1.28
CA PRO A 200 6.03 -10.32 0.12
C PRO A 200 6.89 -10.35 -1.15
N GLY A 201 8.18 -10.60 -1.00
CA GLY A 201 9.11 -10.86 -2.12
C GLY A 201 9.15 -12.32 -2.57
N SER A 202 8.68 -13.26 -1.76
CA SER A 202 8.70 -14.68 -2.09
C SER A 202 7.49 -15.06 -2.94
N ARG A 203 7.65 -16.04 -3.81
CA ARG A 203 6.58 -16.64 -4.61
C ARG A 203 5.74 -17.63 -3.83
N SER A 204 6.25 -18.12 -2.70
CA SER A 204 5.56 -19.08 -1.89
C SER A 204 4.46 -18.38 -1.12
N SER A 205 3.22 -18.63 -1.51
CA SER A 205 2.12 -18.47 -0.57
C SER A 205 2.16 -19.70 0.33
N GLN A 206 1.92 -19.55 1.62
CA GLN A 206 1.68 -20.71 2.49
C GLN A 206 0.37 -21.44 2.11
N ALA A 207 -0.11 -21.28 0.88
CA ALA A 207 -1.31 -21.93 0.36
C ALA A 207 -1.25 -23.44 0.47
N HIS A 208 -0.04 -24.02 0.48
CA HIS A 208 0.16 -25.46 0.72
C HIS A 208 -0.19 -25.90 2.15
N LEU A 209 -0.25 -24.96 3.11
CA LEU A 209 -0.60 -25.26 4.51
C LEU A 209 -2.11 -25.28 4.75
N TYR A 210 -2.91 -24.72 3.83
CA TYR A 210 -4.35 -24.74 3.93
C TYR A 210 -4.90 -26.08 3.42
N THR A 211 -5.90 -26.63 4.12
CA THR A 211 -6.67 -27.78 3.64
C THR A 211 -7.50 -27.40 2.42
N ASP A 212 -8.04 -28.38 1.71
CA ASP A 212 -8.86 -28.10 0.54
C ASP A 212 -10.19 -27.41 0.92
N ASP A 213 -10.77 -27.75 2.07
CA ASP A 213 -11.96 -27.07 2.60
C ASP A 213 -11.68 -25.60 2.94
N GLN A 214 -10.53 -25.32 3.55
CA GLN A 214 -10.09 -23.96 3.84
C GLN A 214 -9.88 -23.15 2.55
N LYS A 215 -9.27 -23.74 1.54
CA LYS A 215 -9.11 -23.13 0.21
C LYS A 215 -10.46 -22.88 -0.44
N GLN A 216 -11.39 -23.85 -0.35
CA GLN A 216 -12.74 -23.67 -0.89
C GLN A 216 -13.45 -22.52 -0.21
N TRP A 217 -13.44 -22.44 1.12
CA TRP A 217 -14.02 -21.34 1.87
C TRP A 217 -13.45 -19.98 1.45
N LEU A 218 -12.12 -19.88 1.32
CA LEU A 218 -11.45 -18.66 0.87
C LEU A 218 -11.90 -18.28 -0.56
N ASN A 219 -12.03 -19.25 -1.45
CA ASN A 219 -12.49 -19.03 -2.83
C ASN A 219 -13.93 -18.50 -2.86
N ASP A 220 -14.80 -19.07 -2.03
CA ASP A 220 -16.20 -18.66 -1.94
C ASP A 220 -16.34 -17.23 -1.45
N GLN A 221 -15.49 -16.81 -0.48
CA GLN A 221 -15.47 -15.42 0.02
C GLN A 221 -14.95 -14.41 -1.02
N TRP A 222 -14.06 -14.83 -1.89
CA TRP A 222 -13.44 -13.94 -2.87
C TRP A 222 -14.10 -13.96 -4.25
N GLY A 223 -14.94 -14.94 -4.54
CA GLY A 223 -15.46 -15.20 -5.87
C GLY A 223 -14.37 -15.50 -6.93
N VAL A 224 -13.18 -15.85 -6.48
CA VAL A 224 -11.98 -16.08 -7.31
C VAL A 224 -11.25 -17.31 -6.76
N ALA A 225 -10.93 -18.26 -7.62
CA ALA A 225 -10.16 -19.45 -7.22
C ALA A 225 -8.80 -19.04 -6.59
N VAL A 226 -8.59 -19.37 -5.32
CA VAL A 226 -7.30 -19.25 -4.65
C VAL A 226 -6.40 -20.37 -5.19
N THR A 227 -5.73 -20.11 -6.29
CA THR A 227 -4.65 -20.98 -6.74
C THR A 227 -3.37 -20.64 -5.96
N PRO A 228 -2.41 -21.54 -5.84
CA PRO A 228 -1.13 -21.28 -5.14
C PRO A 228 -0.39 -20.03 -5.64
N THR A 229 -0.79 -19.52 -6.80
CA THR A 229 -0.17 -18.36 -7.46
C THR A 229 -0.98 -17.05 -7.34
N THR A 230 -2.24 -17.13 -6.85
CA THR A 230 -3.09 -15.96 -6.72
C THR A 230 -3.12 -15.47 -5.27
N ARG A 231 -2.34 -14.44 -4.96
CA ARG A 231 -2.61 -13.64 -3.76
C ARG A 231 -3.86 -12.82 -4.03
N PRO A 232 -4.82 -12.75 -3.08
CA PRO A 232 -5.82 -11.69 -3.11
C PRO A 232 -5.08 -10.36 -2.95
N CYS A 233 -4.99 -9.62 -4.00
CA CYS A 233 -4.05 -8.51 -4.11
C CYS A 233 -4.56 -7.20 -3.58
N CYS A 234 -5.81 -7.07 -3.23
CA CYS A 234 -6.33 -5.73 -3.01
C CYS A 234 -7.00 -5.61 -1.66
N GLY A 235 -6.44 -4.77 -0.85
CA GLY A 235 -7.11 -4.31 0.36
C GLY A 235 -8.35 -3.50 0.06
N GLY A 236 -9.42 -4.15 -0.43
CA GLY A 236 -10.76 -3.55 -0.50
C GLY A 236 -10.91 -2.21 -1.23
N ARG A 237 -9.89 -1.77 -1.96
CA ARG A 237 -10.08 -0.69 -2.94
C ARG A 237 -10.71 -1.32 -4.16
N THR A 238 -11.85 -0.81 -4.59
CA THR A 238 -12.50 -1.15 -5.85
C THR A 238 -11.68 -0.58 -7.01
N PHE A 239 -10.46 -1.09 -7.17
CA PHE A 239 -9.74 -0.85 -8.40
C PHE A 239 -10.19 -1.92 -9.38
N GLY A 240 -10.87 -1.46 -10.41
CA GLY A 240 -11.37 -2.31 -11.45
C GLY A 240 -10.31 -3.26 -11.97
N VAL A 241 -10.76 -4.48 -12.19
CA VAL A 241 -10.10 -5.53 -12.94
C VAL A 241 -9.02 -6.30 -12.18
N CYS A 242 -9.40 -6.98 -11.09
CA CYS A 242 -9.14 -8.41 -11.04
C CYS A 242 -10.33 -9.09 -11.74
N SER A 243 -10.61 -8.76 -12.99
CA SER A 243 -11.66 -9.46 -13.72
C SER A 243 -11.14 -10.86 -14.08
N SER A 244 -11.69 -11.83 -13.43
CA SER A 244 -11.63 -13.26 -13.75
C SER A 244 -12.38 -13.61 -15.04
N SER A 245 -12.16 -12.82 -16.11
CA SER A 245 -12.57 -13.27 -17.43
C SER A 245 -11.49 -14.25 -17.91
N GLY A 246 -11.79 -15.53 -17.79
CA GLY A 246 -10.93 -16.67 -18.10
C GLY A 246 -10.53 -16.76 -19.57
N THR A 247 -9.67 -15.85 -20.03
CA THR A 247 -8.97 -15.97 -21.29
C THR A 247 -7.53 -16.43 -21.04
N SER A 248 -6.97 -17.18 -21.99
CA SER A 248 -5.62 -17.74 -21.90
C SER A 248 -4.52 -16.73 -21.62
N GLU A 249 -4.80 -15.42 -21.78
CA GLU A 249 -3.92 -14.31 -21.46
C GLU A 249 -3.75 -14.10 -19.94
N THR A 250 -4.72 -14.50 -19.12
CA THR A 250 -4.67 -14.40 -17.65
C THR A 250 -3.51 -15.23 -17.07
N LYS A 251 -3.14 -16.33 -17.71
CA LYS A 251 -2.07 -17.21 -17.25
C LYS A 251 -0.68 -16.56 -17.30
N VAL A 252 -0.45 -15.67 -18.24
CA VAL A 252 0.81 -14.90 -18.36
C VAL A 252 0.93 -13.84 -17.28
N ILE A 253 -0.19 -13.33 -16.82
CA ILE A 253 -0.30 -12.33 -15.73
C ILE A 253 0.11 -12.95 -14.40
N LEU A 254 -0.20 -14.22 -14.20
CA LEU A 254 0.09 -14.96 -12.96
C LEU A 254 1.60 -15.24 -12.80
N ASP A 255 2.36 -15.33 -13.87
CA ASP A 255 3.80 -15.63 -13.81
C ASP A 255 4.65 -14.49 -13.25
N ARG A 256 4.10 -13.25 -13.15
CA ARG A 256 4.75 -12.05 -12.58
C ARG A 256 6.15 -11.76 -13.13
N GLU A 257 6.49 -12.31 -14.28
CA GLU A 257 7.77 -12.08 -14.94
C GLU A 257 7.72 -10.78 -15.73
N PHE A 258 8.10 -9.69 -15.07
CA PHE A 258 8.03 -8.36 -15.66
C PHE A 258 9.39 -7.72 -15.93
N GLN A 259 10.48 -8.48 -15.84
CA GLN A 259 11.80 -7.93 -16.16
C GLN A 259 11.82 -7.36 -17.59
N GLY A 260 12.28 -6.13 -17.72
CA GLY A 260 12.31 -5.42 -19.01
C GLY A 260 10.96 -4.85 -19.48
N TRP A 261 9.88 -4.96 -18.68
CA TRP A 261 8.62 -4.32 -19.00
C TRP A 261 8.62 -2.85 -18.59
N HIS A 262 8.03 -2.00 -19.40
CA HIS A 262 7.77 -0.61 -19.05
C HIS A 262 6.61 -0.49 -18.07
N CYS A 263 6.73 0.41 -17.11
CA CYS A 263 5.79 0.59 -16.02
C CYS A 263 5.68 2.07 -15.65
N SER A 264 4.45 2.53 -15.43
CA SER A 264 4.18 3.91 -14.98
C SER A 264 4.00 4.04 -13.47
N VAL A 265 4.56 3.14 -12.68
CA VAL A 265 4.37 3.10 -11.22
C VAL A 265 4.75 4.41 -10.53
N ASN A 266 5.74 5.12 -11.03
CA ASN A 266 6.17 6.43 -10.55
C ASN A 266 5.11 7.53 -10.65
N TRP A 267 4.04 7.31 -11.42
CA TRP A 267 2.89 8.21 -11.54
C TRP A 267 1.72 7.86 -10.62
N TYR A 268 1.83 6.76 -9.89
CA TYR A 268 0.73 6.27 -9.06
C TYR A 268 1.14 5.95 -7.64
N PHE A 269 2.45 5.85 -7.38
CA PHE A 269 2.87 5.34 -6.10
C PHE A 269 4.20 5.94 -5.63
N LEU A 270 4.27 6.19 -4.31
CA LEU A 270 5.48 6.50 -3.57
C LEU A 270 5.54 5.61 -2.32
N HIS A 271 6.72 5.16 -1.96
CA HIS A 271 6.94 4.41 -0.74
C HIS A 271 8.09 5.03 0.05
N ILE A 272 7.84 5.31 1.33
CA ILE A 272 8.80 5.90 2.27
C ILE A 272 9.06 4.88 3.36
N GLU A 273 10.31 4.51 3.56
CA GLU A 273 10.78 3.69 4.68
C GLU A 273 11.50 4.56 5.70
N GLN A 274 10.83 4.95 6.78
CA GLN A 274 11.39 5.81 7.80
C GLN A 274 12.63 5.18 8.47
N GLN A 275 12.59 3.88 8.73
CA GLN A 275 13.67 3.17 9.43
C GLN A 275 14.99 3.15 8.65
N THR A 276 14.93 3.05 7.33
CA THR A 276 16.13 3.05 6.47
C THR A 276 16.45 4.43 5.93
N GLY A 277 15.52 5.35 6.02
CA GLY A 277 15.61 6.67 5.41
C GLY A 277 15.54 6.63 3.88
N LEU A 278 15.04 5.56 3.27
CA LEU A 278 15.02 5.40 1.82
C LEU A 278 13.62 5.61 1.22
N VAL A 279 13.60 6.14 0.02
CA VAL A 279 12.38 6.41 -0.75
C VAL A 279 12.39 5.59 -2.04
N TYR A 280 11.24 5.01 -2.39
CA TYR A 280 11.06 4.14 -3.55
C TYR A 280 9.78 4.50 -4.30
N HIS A 281 9.66 4.08 -5.57
CA HIS A 281 8.37 4.21 -6.27
C HIS A 281 7.29 3.29 -5.70
N HIS A 282 7.64 2.17 -5.11
CA HIS A 282 6.71 1.25 -4.46
C HIS A 282 7.49 0.36 -3.50
N GLN A 283 6.85 -0.13 -2.45
CA GLN A 283 7.41 -0.99 -1.41
C GLN A 283 8.29 -2.16 -1.93
N THR A 284 7.98 -2.68 -3.10
CA THR A 284 8.73 -3.77 -3.73
C THR A 284 9.38 -3.36 -5.05
N CYS A 285 9.27 -2.11 -5.46
CA CYS A 285 9.88 -1.60 -6.67
C CYS A 285 11.25 -0.99 -6.36
N GLN A 286 12.29 -1.67 -6.76
CA GLN A 286 13.66 -1.22 -6.65
C GLN A 286 14.17 -0.66 -7.99
N ALA A 287 13.35 0.10 -8.68
CA ALA A 287 13.75 0.78 -9.92
C ALA A 287 13.88 2.28 -9.68
N THR A 288 14.95 2.87 -10.18
CA THR A 288 15.18 4.30 -10.21
C THR A 288 14.66 4.92 -11.50
N LEU A 289 14.62 6.24 -11.59
CA LEU A 289 14.18 6.93 -12.81
C LEU A 289 15.11 6.71 -14.00
N ASP A 290 16.40 6.45 -13.74
CA ASP A 290 17.40 6.11 -14.76
C ASP A 290 17.46 4.59 -15.04
N ASN A 291 16.45 3.85 -14.63
CA ASN A 291 16.29 2.41 -14.84
C ASN A 291 17.37 1.53 -14.18
N LYS A 292 18.09 2.06 -13.21
CA LYS A 292 18.96 1.26 -12.36
C LYS A 292 18.18 0.61 -11.22
N ARG A 293 18.84 -0.30 -10.51
CA ARG A 293 18.28 -0.91 -9.31
C ARG A 293 18.67 -0.10 -8.08
N GLY A 294 17.69 0.26 -7.24
CA GLY A 294 17.91 1.01 -6.01
C GLY A 294 16.68 1.76 -5.52
N SER A 295 16.92 2.68 -4.58
CA SER A 295 15.96 3.69 -4.14
C SER A 295 15.99 4.90 -5.10
N ILE A 296 14.95 5.72 -5.06
CA ILE A 296 14.94 6.99 -5.78
C ILE A 296 15.65 8.12 -5.01
N GLY A 297 16.02 7.87 -3.78
CA GLY A 297 16.79 8.78 -2.93
C GLY A 297 16.65 8.47 -1.45
N SER A 298 17.15 9.38 -0.64
CA SER A 298 17.19 9.28 0.82
C SER A 298 16.49 10.46 1.50
N LEU A 299 15.88 10.20 2.66
CA LEU A 299 15.31 11.23 3.53
C LEU A 299 16.37 12.18 4.12
N THR A 300 17.63 11.80 4.09
CA THR A 300 18.74 12.70 4.47
C THR A 300 19.07 13.73 3.38
N ASN A 301 18.60 13.52 2.14
CA ASN A 301 18.80 14.42 1.01
C ASN A 301 17.53 14.52 0.15
N THR A 302 16.43 14.96 0.74
CA THR A 302 15.12 15.07 0.07
C THR A 302 15.13 16.08 -1.07
N GLN A 303 15.95 17.10 -0.99
CA GLN A 303 16.06 18.13 -2.03
C GLN A 303 16.58 17.57 -3.36
N GLU A 304 17.42 16.54 -3.32
CA GLU A 304 17.88 15.85 -4.54
C GLU A 304 16.72 15.11 -5.23
N ILE A 305 15.85 14.46 -4.46
CA ILE A 305 14.65 13.79 -5.00
C ILE A 305 13.74 14.83 -5.67
N LEU A 306 13.45 15.94 -4.97
CA LEU A 306 12.56 16.99 -5.47
C LEU A 306 13.14 17.67 -6.71
N ALA A 307 14.44 17.99 -6.71
CA ALA A 307 15.13 18.58 -7.86
C ALA A 307 15.12 17.65 -9.07
N THR A 308 15.34 16.35 -8.86
CA THR A 308 15.28 15.33 -9.94
C THR A 308 13.90 15.28 -10.56
N ILE A 309 12.84 15.20 -9.73
CA ILE A 309 11.46 15.17 -10.23
C ILE A 309 11.12 16.46 -10.98
N ASN A 310 11.45 17.62 -10.43
CA ASN A 310 11.22 18.93 -11.07
C ASN A 310 11.93 19.00 -12.44
N THR A 311 13.19 18.60 -12.50
CA THR A 311 13.96 18.58 -13.77
C THR A 311 13.28 17.72 -14.83
N HIS A 312 12.79 16.55 -14.46
CA HIS A 312 12.04 15.70 -15.38
C HIS A 312 10.71 16.31 -15.83
N ILE A 313 10.03 17.00 -14.93
CA ILE A 313 8.77 17.70 -15.23
C ILE A 313 9.00 18.85 -16.20
N GLU A 314 9.92 19.75 -15.86
CA GLU A 314 10.25 20.95 -16.68
C GLU A 314 10.69 20.57 -18.09
N ASN A 315 11.52 19.53 -18.20
CA ASN A 315 12.01 19.05 -19.48
C ASN A 315 11.04 18.11 -20.21
N LYS A 316 9.91 17.76 -19.59
CA LYS A 316 8.95 16.76 -20.12
C LYS A 316 9.60 15.40 -20.41
N THR A 317 10.52 14.99 -19.55
CA THR A 317 11.35 13.79 -19.71
C THR A 317 11.07 12.72 -18.66
N MET A 318 9.95 12.80 -17.93
CA MET A 318 9.62 11.80 -16.91
C MET A 318 9.55 10.41 -17.54
N PRO A 319 10.49 9.50 -17.19
CA PRO A 319 10.58 8.22 -17.86
C PRO A 319 9.52 7.23 -17.38
N LEU A 320 9.22 6.25 -18.22
CA LEU A 320 8.60 5.02 -17.74
C LEU A 320 9.68 4.14 -17.10
N ILE A 321 9.36 3.56 -15.96
CA ILE A 321 10.28 2.66 -15.27
C ILE A 321 10.38 1.36 -16.04
N VAL A 322 11.60 0.91 -16.36
CA VAL A 322 11.85 -0.44 -16.87
C VAL A 322 12.05 -1.37 -15.67
N CYS A 323 11.17 -2.36 -15.52
CA CYS A 323 11.18 -3.27 -14.37
C CYS A 323 12.51 -4.04 -14.30
N PRO A 324 13.33 -3.85 -13.25
CA PRO A 324 14.62 -4.53 -13.14
C PRO A 324 14.48 -5.94 -12.56
N ASN A 325 13.32 -6.25 -11.97
CA ASN A 325 13.11 -7.49 -11.25
C ASN A 325 12.49 -8.54 -12.16
N LYS A 326 13.05 -9.76 -12.12
CA LYS A 326 12.43 -10.93 -12.76
C LYS A 326 11.01 -11.13 -12.26
N LEU A 327 10.82 -10.94 -10.95
CA LEU A 327 9.54 -10.97 -10.28
C LEU A 327 9.16 -9.57 -9.79
N CYS A 328 8.04 -9.09 -10.24
CA CYS A 328 7.48 -7.85 -9.74
C CYS A 328 6.59 -8.10 -8.52
N GLY A 329 7.10 -7.74 -7.34
CA GLY A 329 6.34 -7.78 -6.10
C GLY A 329 5.36 -6.61 -5.92
N CYS A 330 5.38 -5.57 -6.77
CA CYS A 330 4.52 -4.39 -6.64
C CYS A 330 3.02 -4.67 -6.93
N GLY A 331 2.65 -5.93 -6.91
CA GLY A 331 1.29 -6.41 -6.99
C GLY A 331 0.61 -6.13 -8.33
N LEU A 332 -0.37 -6.95 -8.63
CA LEU A 332 -1.25 -6.78 -9.78
C LEU A 332 -2.25 -5.65 -9.54
N CYS A 333 -2.39 -5.21 -8.30
CA CYS A 333 -3.46 -4.35 -7.78
C CYS A 333 -3.05 -2.90 -7.62
N THR A 334 -1.77 -2.56 -7.74
CA THR A 334 -1.36 -1.16 -7.80
C THR A 334 -1.77 -0.62 -9.15
N PRO A 335 -2.59 0.44 -9.21
CA PRO A 335 -2.96 1.06 -10.48
C PRO A 335 -1.68 1.50 -11.19
N LYS A 336 -1.49 1.03 -12.39
CA LYS A 336 -0.36 1.40 -13.25
C LYS A 336 -0.55 0.84 -14.65
N SER A 337 0.03 1.50 -15.61
CA SER A 337 0.19 0.94 -16.96
C SER A 337 1.46 0.08 -17.00
N LYS A 338 1.34 -1.12 -17.56
CA LYS A 338 2.44 -2.06 -17.65
C LYS A 338 2.41 -2.81 -18.99
N PHE A 339 3.50 -2.71 -19.78
CA PHE A 339 3.53 -3.24 -21.15
C PHE A 339 4.97 -3.55 -21.63
N ARG A 340 5.08 -4.39 -22.66
CA ARG A 340 6.34 -4.65 -23.37
C ARG A 340 6.57 -3.68 -24.53
N HIS A 341 7.80 -3.45 -24.82
CA HIS A 341 8.53 -2.48 -25.60
C HIS A 341 7.87 -1.78 -26.82
N ASN A 342 6.91 -2.27 -27.53
CA ASN A 342 6.52 -1.69 -28.83
C ASN A 342 5.19 -0.91 -28.84
N LEU A 343 4.57 -0.70 -27.67
CA LEU A 343 3.28 -0.02 -27.58
C LEU A 343 3.36 1.49 -27.43
N LEU A 344 4.54 2.05 -27.12
CA LEU A 344 4.73 3.50 -27.02
C LEU A 344 4.29 4.24 -28.30
N LYS A 345 4.43 3.60 -29.48
CA LYS A 345 3.98 4.16 -30.76
C LYS A 345 2.45 4.16 -30.95
N VAL A 346 1.74 3.29 -30.25
CA VAL A 346 0.29 3.06 -30.41
C VAL A 346 -0.53 3.74 -29.30
N MET A 347 0.09 4.14 -28.19
CA MET A 347 -0.57 4.61 -26.98
C MET A 347 -0.45 6.11 -26.66
N PRO A 348 -0.30 7.03 -27.61
CA PRO A 348 -0.21 8.45 -27.29
C PRO A 348 -1.43 8.99 -26.56
N LYS A 349 -2.60 8.35 -26.67
CA LYS A 349 -3.87 8.84 -26.09
C LYS A 349 -4.07 8.49 -24.63
N VAL A 350 -3.62 7.31 -24.17
CA VAL A 350 -3.85 6.86 -22.78
C VAL A 350 -2.82 7.45 -21.81
N VAL A 351 -1.67 7.79 -22.35
CA VAL A 351 -0.57 8.43 -21.62
C VAL A 351 -0.67 9.96 -21.68
N ARG A 352 -1.46 10.52 -22.60
CA ARG A 352 -1.62 11.98 -22.82
C ARG A 352 -2.33 12.75 -21.73
N ASP A 353 -2.98 12.07 -20.78
CA ASP A 353 -3.55 12.74 -19.60
C ASP A 353 -2.47 13.26 -18.64
N VAL A 354 -1.23 12.96 -18.92
CA VAL A 354 -0.05 13.61 -18.33
C VAL A 354 0.74 14.20 -19.50
N SER A 355 0.70 15.50 -19.63
CA SER A 355 1.33 16.27 -20.72
C SER A 355 2.87 16.16 -20.78
N ILE A 356 3.48 15.24 -20.05
CA ILE A 356 4.90 15.17 -19.74
C ILE A 356 5.63 13.96 -20.34
N PHE A 357 4.94 13.06 -21.00
CA PHE A 357 5.65 11.94 -21.64
C PHE A 357 6.28 12.40 -22.95
N SER A 358 7.61 12.57 -22.97
CA SER A 358 8.37 12.53 -24.19
C SER A 358 8.52 11.07 -24.63
N VAL A 359 7.99 10.77 -25.80
CA VAL A 359 8.33 9.52 -26.50
C VAL A 359 9.67 9.79 -27.17
N GLY A 360 10.76 9.38 -26.51
CA GLY A 360 12.08 9.35 -27.14
C GLY A 360 12.21 8.11 -28.03
#